data_6611a152642b8c8cbd2eafb2931a0eb0
#
_entry.id   6611a152642b8c8cbd2eafb2931a0eb0
#
_cell.length_a   1.000
_cell.length_b   1.000
_cell.length_c   1.000
_cell.angle_alpha   90.00
_cell.angle_beta   90.00
_cell.angle_gamma   90.00
#
_symmetry.space_group_name_H-M   'P 1'
#
loop_
_entity.id
_entity.type
_entity.pdbx_description
1 polymer ?
#
loop_
_entity_poly.entity_id
_entity_poly.type
_entity_poly.pdbx_seq_one_letter_code
_entity_poly.pdbx_strand_id
1 'polypeptide(L)'
;AVGAEIGRFSAREKSGFEIDDFGGKFFLANGCIGMENARLVTPHSNVSIPAVSIVGDSWAEYKEYVDRVSMTVEVRNSMLSSDDVAYFSPKLRDWRLTLRNINLLFDGVVSDFNADLKSLSFGRSSRVHARGRVTGLPKIDDTHFSLTFDDVTTEAADLGQIAANVARKELLAKMSAMIDRAGALRLTGEVEGTLASFDSKFALSAPVGSAEAELAMQPADRRRLRPVKGRIAVTGFRVGELLEQPNLGSVSCEAGLNGVVGKGLIDARVDGSVSQLEF
;
A
#
# COMPACT_ATOMS: atom_id res chain seq x y z
N ALA A 1 28.70 -26.12 3.02
CA ALA A 1 27.91 -25.07 3.69
C ALA A 1 28.72 -24.49 4.84
N VAL A 2 28.65 -23.17 5.01
CA VAL A 2 29.26 -22.47 6.15
C VAL A 2 28.09 -21.76 6.85
N GLY A 3 28.01 -21.87 8.16
CA GLY A 3 27.00 -21.23 8.97
C GLY A 3 27.61 -20.37 10.07
N ALA A 4 26.90 -19.32 10.46
CA ALA A 4 27.22 -18.47 11.59
C ALA A 4 25.94 -18.14 12.35
N GLU A 5 26.03 -18.04 13.66
CA GLU A 5 24.93 -17.60 14.50
C GLU A 5 25.33 -16.30 15.22
N ILE A 6 24.52 -15.28 15.06
CA ILE A 6 24.63 -14.02 15.78
C ILE A 6 23.58 -14.05 16.88
N GLY A 7 24.02 -14.24 18.13
CA GLY A 7 23.12 -14.28 19.26
C GLY A 7 22.54 -12.90 19.59
N ARG A 8 23.38 -11.88 19.60
CA ARG A 8 23.01 -10.48 19.81
C ARG A 8 24.06 -9.54 19.25
N PHE A 9 23.60 -8.53 18.53
CA PHE A 9 24.44 -7.46 18.02
C PHE A 9 23.71 -6.13 18.20
N SER A 10 24.38 -5.11 18.70
CA SER A 10 23.87 -3.76 18.80
C SER A 10 24.86 -2.77 18.17
N ALA A 11 24.37 -1.73 17.56
CA ALA A 11 25.19 -0.73 16.90
C ALA A 11 24.48 0.62 16.87
N ARG A 12 25.28 1.69 16.85
CA ARG A 12 24.81 3.05 16.60
C ARG A 12 25.68 3.68 15.52
N GLU A 13 25.01 4.17 14.48
CA GLU A 13 25.67 4.88 13.39
C GLU A 13 25.80 6.39 13.70
N LYS A 14 26.77 7.05 13.05
CA LYS A 14 26.98 8.52 13.19
C LYS A 14 25.77 9.34 12.75
N SER A 15 24.94 8.83 11.84
CA SER A 15 23.67 9.44 11.43
C SER A 15 22.62 9.48 12.54
N GLY A 16 22.83 8.70 13.62
CA GLY A 16 21.90 8.52 14.72
C GLY A 16 21.03 7.28 14.58
N PHE A 17 21.13 6.52 13.50
CA PHE A 17 20.45 5.23 13.37
C PHE A 17 21.00 4.23 14.40
N GLU A 18 20.12 3.58 15.12
CA GLU A 18 20.47 2.68 16.23
C GLU A 18 19.83 1.31 16.03
N ILE A 19 20.62 0.27 16.25
CA ILE A 19 20.18 -1.11 16.34
C ILE A 19 20.35 -1.55 17.79
N ASP A 20 19.23 -1.83 18.46
CA ASP A 20 19.21 -2.28 19.85
C ASP A 20 19.54 -3.77 19.96
N ASP A 21 19.02 -4.55 19.00
CA ASP A 21 19.24 -5.99 18.94
C ASP A 21 19.12 -6.48 17.50
N PHE A 22 20.12 -7.21 17.04
CA PHE A 22 20.09 -7.95 15.79
C PHE A 22 20.67 -9.34 16.05
N GLY A 23 19.96 -10.36 15.59
CA GLY A 23 20.39 -11.74 15.73
C GLY A 23 19.75 -12.64 14.69
N GLY A 24 20.27 -13.86 14.58
CA GLY A 24 19.76 -14.87 13.65
C GLY A 24 20.82 -15.88 13.25
N LYS A 25 20.39 -16.91 12.53
CA LYS A 25 21.28 -17.93 11.96
C LYS A 25 21.47 -17.67 10.49
N PHE A 26 22.70 -17.61 10.05
CA PHE A 26 23.11 -17.34 8.68
C PHE A 26 23.80 -18.55 8.09
N PHE A 27 23.55 -18.86 6.85
CA PHE A 27 24.22 -19.94 6.14
C PHE A 27 24.51 -19.55 4.69
N LEU A 28 25.62 -20.10 4.20
CA LEU A 28 26.10 -19.99 2.83
C LEU A 28 26.35 -21.38 2.28
N ALA A 29 25.74 -21.74 1.16
CA ALA A 29 25.94 -23.02 0.51
C ALA A 29 25.67 -22.92 -1.00
N ASN A 30 26.64 -23.32 -1.84
CA ASN A 30 26.47 -23.52 -3.30
C ASN A 30 25.52 -22.51 -3.98
N GLY A 31 25.86 -21.22 -3.95
CA GLY A 31 25.00 -20.16 -4.54
C GLY A 31 23.77 -19.77 -3.71
N CYS A 32 23.61 -20.33 -2.51
CA CYS A 32 22.51 -20.00 -1.61
C CYS A 32 23.02 -19.16 -0.42
N ILE A 33 22.33 -18.07 -0.15
CA ILE A 33 22.44 -17.28 1.09
C ILE A 33 21.13 -17.46 1.83
N GLY A 34 21.18 -17.92 3.08
CA GLY A 34 20.01 -18.09 3.89
C GLY A 34 20.14 -17.44 5.25
N MET A 35 18.99 -17.12 5.81
CA MET A 35 18.87 -16.59 7.16
C MET A 35 17.63 -17.19 7.82
N GLU A 36 17.79 -17.66 9.05
CA GLU A 36 16.71 -18.22 9.84
C GLU A 36 16.58 -17.49 11.18
N ASN A 37 15.34 -17.33 11.63
CA ASN A 37 14.99 -16.72 12.91
C ASN A 37 15.69 -15.36 13.13
N ALA A 38 15.80 -14.57 12.08
CA ALA A 38 16.40 -13.26 12.20
C ALA A 38 15.46 -12.28 12.89
N ARG A 39 16.04 -11.44 13.70
CA ARG A 39 15.36 -10.38 14.42
C ARG A 39 16.14 -9.09 14.35
N LEU A 40 15.46 -8.01 14.04
CA LEU A 40 16.00 -6.66 14.08
C LEU A 40 15.12 -5.81 14.99
N VAL A 41 15.71 -5.26 16.04
CA VAL A 41 15.06 -4.32 16.95
C VAL A 41 15.80 -3.00 16.89
N THR A 42 15.05 -1.95 16.73
CA THR A 42 15.48 -0.56 16.78
C THR A 42 14.65 0.17 17.84
N PRO A 43 14.92 1.42 18.18
CA PRO A 43 14.09 2.17 19.14
C PRO A 43 12.61 2.27 18.76
N HIS A 44 12.26 2.18 17.46
CA HIS A 44 10.89 2.38 16.98
C HIS A 44 10.33 1.21 16.17
N SER A 45 11.16 0.20 15.86
CA SER A 45 10.73 -0.95 15.05
C SER A 45 11.17 -2.29 15.67
N ASN A 46 10.42 -3.34 15.35
CA ASN A 46 10.75 -4.73 15.72
C ASN A 46 10.36 -5.63 14.56
N VAL A 47 11.34 -6.13 13.83
CA VAL A 47 11.13 -6.93 12.62
C VAL A 47 11.58 -8.36 12.89
N SER A 48 10.68 -9.31 12.73
CA SER A 48 10.92 -10.74 12.83
C SER A 48 10.88 -11.37 11.45
N ILE A 49 11.95 -12.06 11.08
CA ILE A 49 12.15 -12.67 9.77
C ILE A 49 12.47 -14.16 10.02
N PRO A 50 11.45 -15.04 10.09
CA PRO A 50 11.64 -16.46 10.30
C PRO A 50 12.55 -17.13 9.29
N ALA A 51 12.42 -16.73 8.01
CA ALA A 51 13.22 -17.31 6.95
C ALA A 51 13.51 -16.29 5.83
N VAL A 52 14.74 -16.31 5.35
CA VAL A 52 15.17 -15.72 4.09
C VAL A 52 15.95 -16.77 3.33
N SER A 53 15.64 -16.93 2.06
CA SER A 53 16.41 -17.75 1.12
C SER A 53 16.68 -16.93 -0.12
N ILE A 54 17.94 -16.81 -0.50
CA ILE A 54 18.42 -16.10 -1.69
C ILE A 54 19.23 -17.10 -2.47
N VAL A 55 18.74 -17.51 -3.64
CA VAL A 55 19.26 -18.64 -4.40
C VAL A 55 19.58 -18.25 -5.83
N GLY A 56 20.83 -18.45 -6.22
CA GLY A 56 21.29 -18.47 -7.61
C GLY A 56 21.84 -19.86 -7.95
N ASP A 57 21.83 -20.25 -9.21
CA ASP A 57 22.43 -21.52 -9.65
C ASP A 57 23.94 -21.54 -9.41
N SER A 58 24.57 -20.38 -9.38
CA SER A 58 25.96 -20.19 -9.05
C SER A 58 26.24 -18.80 -8.45
N TRP A 59 27.39 -18.63 -7.80
CA TRP A 59 27.83 -17.31 -7.31
C TRP A 59 28.05 -16.29 -8.43
N ALA A 60 28.23 -16.72 -9.67
CA ALA A 60 28.36 -15.80 -10.80
C ALA A 60 27.06 -15.06 -11.12
N GLU A 61 25.90 -15.66 -10.83
CA GLU A 61 24.60 -15.07 -11.08
C GLU A 61 24.26 -13.88 -10.15
N TYR A 62 24.94 -13.79 -9.01
CA TYR A 62 24.78 -12.63 -8.12
C TYR A 62 25.22 -11.30 -8.75
N LYS A 63 25.95 -11.35 -9.88
CA LYS A 63 26.24 -10.15 -10.69
C LYS A 63 25.01 -9.67 -11.47
N GLU A 64 24.08 -10.59 -11.73
CA GLU A 64 22.81 -10.37 -12.43
C GLU A 64 21.62 -10.65 -11.49
N TYR A 65 21.78 -10.31 -10.20
CA TYR A 65 20.85 -10.69 -9.12
C TYR A 65 19.41 -10.24 -9.38
N VAL A 66 19.22 -9.20 -10.17
CA VAL A 66 17.89 -8.64 -10.50
C VAL A 66 17.02 -9.67 -11.19
N ASP A 67 17.59 -10.44 -12.13
CA ASP A 67 16.85 -11.34 -13.01
C ASP A 67 17.07 -12.82 -12.70
N ARG A 68 18.14 -13.16 -11.98
CA ARG A 68 18.60 -14.56 -11.85
C ARG A 68 18.60 -15.07 -10.42
N VAL A 69 18.60 -14.20 -9.44
CA VAL A 69 18.67 -14.63 -8.04
C VAL A 69 17.28 -14.60 -7.43
N SER A 70 16.74 -15.78 -7.19
CA SER A 70 15.43 -15.94 -6.53
C SER A 70 15.55 -15.64 -5.04
N MET A 71 14.55 -14.97 -4.52
CA MET A 71 14.45 -14.63 -3.11
C MET A 71 13.09 -15.07 -2.57
N THR A 72 13.11 -15.73 -1.42
CA THR A 72 11.93 -15.99 -0.62
C THR A 72 12.16 -15.34 0.74
N VAL A 73 11.28 -14.43 1.14
CA VAL A 73 11.39 -13.71 2.42
C VAL A 73 10.07 -13.83 3.16
N GLU A 74 10.14 -14.33 4.39
CA GLU A 74 9.00 -14.38 5.29
C GLU A 74 9.20 -13.38 6.42
N VAL A 75 8.21 -12.51 6.61
CA VAL A 75 8.13 -11.55 7.73
C VAL A 75 6.91 -11.91 8.57
N ARG A 76 7.06 -11.98 9.90
CA ARG A 76 5.97 -12.33 10.83
C ARG A 76 5.86 -11.35 11.98
N ASN A 77 4.61 -10.98 12.31
CA ASN A 77 4.25 -10.20 13.51
C ASN A 77 5.17 -8.99 13.74
N SER A 78 5.57 -8.35 12.66
CA SER A 78 6.56 -7.28 12.70
C SER A 78 5.90 -5.92 12.90
N MET A 79 6.68 -5.00 13.43
CA MET A 79 6.33 -3.59 13.58
C MET A 79 7.42 -2.74 12.94
N LEU A 80 7.02 -1.77 12.13
CA LEU A 80 7.91 -0.87 11.42
C LEU A 80 7.44 0.58 11.57
N SER A 81 8.32 1.45 12.03
CA SER A 81 8.07 2.89 12.15
C SER A 81 8.67 3.68 11.00
N SER A 82 7.95 4.70 10.55
CA SER A 82 8.49 5.68 9.60
C SER A 82 9.71 6.40 10.15
N ASP A 83 9.87 6.51 11.46
CA ASP A 83 11.02 7.20 12.10
C ASP A 83 12.32 6.45 11.79
N ASP A 84 12.31 5.12 11.79
CA ASP A 84 13.49 4.33 11.42
C ASP A 84 13.70 4.29 9.90
N VAL A 85 12.62 4.16 9.13
CA VAL A 85 12.71 4.14 7.66
C VAL A 85 13.19 5.48 7.11
N ALA A 86 12.95 6.58 7.83
CA ALA A 86 13.37 7.92 7.44
C ALA A 86 14.91 8.10 7.36
N TYR A 87 15.68 7.26 8.04
CA TYR A 87 17.15 7.25 7.88
C TYR A 87 17.57 6.84 6.47
N PHE A 88 16.79 5.97 5.82
CA PHE A 88 17.03 5.47 4.47
C PHE A 88 16.23 6.24 3.41
N SER A 89 15.07 6.79 3.80
CA SER A 89 14.18 7.55 2.94
C SER A 89 13.72 8.83 3.63
N PRO A 90 14.47 9.95 3.51
CA PRO A 90 14.17 11.20 4.21
C PRO A 90 12.78 11.79 3.96
N LYS A 91 12.13 11.40 2.86
CA LYS A 91 10.75 11.79 2.53
C LYS A 91 9.72 11.28 3.54
N LEU A 92 10.06 10.26 4.33
CA LEU A 92 9.18 9.65 5.32
C LEU A 92 9.33 10.24 6.72
N ARG A 93 10.23 11.21 6.91
CA ARG A 93 10.54 11.78 8.24
C ARG A 93 9.34 12.38 8.97
N ASP A 94 8.42 12.97 8.23
CA ASP A 94 7.25 13.65 8.80
C ASP A 94 6.00 12.77 8.83
N TRP A 95 6.10 11.52 8.40
CA TRP A 95 4.92 10.65 8.25
C TRP A 95 4.34 10.19 9.58
N ARG A 96 5.16 10.01 10.63
CA ARG A 96 4.74 9.57 11.96
C ARG A 96 3.80 8.35 11.91
N LEU A 97 4.12 7.42 11.01
CA LEU A 97 3.34 6.23 10.75
C LEU A 97 4.02 5.01 11.38
N THR A 98 3.27 4.22 12.12
CA THR A 98 3.73 2.92 12.63
C THR A 98 2.83 1.84 12.05
N LEU A 99 3.44 0.94 11.30
CA LEU A 99 2.83 -0.28 10.78
C LEU A 99 3.03 -1.41 11.79
N ARG A 100 2.00 -2.18 12.07
CA ARG A 100 2.00 -3.27 13.05
C ARG A 100 1.41 -4.54 12.45
N ASN A 101 1.62 -5.66 13.12
CA ASN A 101 1.11 -6.97 12.70
C ASN A 101 1.46 -7.28 11.24
N ILE A 102 2.66 -6.89 10.82
CA ILE A 102 3.12 -7.12 9.45
C ILE A 102 3.42 -8.61 9.31
N ASN A 103 2.65 -9.28 8.45
CA ASN A 103 2.88 -10.64 8.02
C ASN A 103 2.93 -10.63 6.49
N LEU A 104 4.11 -10.86 5.94
CA LEU A 104 4.40 -10.74 4.52
C LEU A 104 5.18 -11.95 4.04
N LEU A 105 4.81 -12.48 2.90
CA LEU A 105 5.59 -13.42 2.12
C LEU A 105 5.98 -12.74 0.79
N PHE A 106 7.25 -12.74 0.49
CA PHE A 106 7.81 -12.32 -0.79
C PHE A 106 8.44 -13.52 -1.46
N ASP A 107 8.19 -13.71 -2.76
CA ASP A 107 8.74 -14.80 -3.54
C ASP A 107 8.98 -14.40 -5.00
N GLY A 108 10.18 -14.64 -5.51
CA GLY A 108 10.59 -14.38 -6.88
C GLY A 108 11.95 -13.71 -7.02
N VAL A 109 12.23 -13.18 -8.20
CA VAL A 109 13.42 -12.36 -8.50
C VAL A 109 13.05 -10.87 -8.43
N VAL A 110 14.03 -9.98 -8.31
CA VAL A 110 13.75 -8.52 -8.18
C VAL A 110 12.93 -7.98 -9.36
N SER A 111 13.20 -8.50 -10.58
CA SER A 111 12.46 -8.07 -11.78
C SER A 111 11.10 -8.73 -11.95
N ASP A 112 10.78 -9.78 -11.18
CA ASP A 112 9.49 -10.49 -11.23
C ASP A 112 9.24 -11.22 -9.92
N PHE A 113 8.38 -10.68 -9.07
CA PHE A 113 8.06 -11.27 -7.78
C PHE A 113 6.58 -11.19 -7.42
N ASN A 114 6.19 -12.09 -6.53
CA ASN A 114 4.91 -12.06 -5.85
C ASN A 114 5.11 -11.58 -4.41
N ALA A 115 4.14 -10.82 -3.91
CA ALA A 115 4.05 -10.41 -2.52
C ALA A 115 2.65 -10.73 -1.98
N ASP A 116 2.61 -11.40 -0.83
CA ASP A 116 1.38 -11.73 -0.12
C ASP A 116 1.43 -11.09 1.26
N LEU A 117 0.77 -9.95 1.41
CA LEU A 117 0.59 -9.25 2.67
C LEU A 117 -0.63 -9.83 3.41
N LYS A 118 -0.40 -10.89 4.18
CA LYS A 118 -1.45 -11.60 4.93
C LYS A 118 -2.08 -10.75 6.02
N SER A 119 -1.35 -9.80 6.56
CA SER A 119 -1.89 -8.81 7.48
C SER A 119 -0.94 -7.63 7.63
N LEU A 120 -1.51 -6.47 7.81
CA LEU A 120 -0.85 -5.24 8.22
C LEU A 120 -1.89 -4.40 8.95
N SER A 121 -1.49 -3.74 10.03
CA SER A 121 -2.35 -2.81 10.77
C SER A 121 -1.66 -1.46 10.91
N PHE A 122 -2.44 -0.39 10.85
CA PHE A 122 -1.96 0.96 11.13
C PHE A 122 -3.05 1.77 11.86
N GLY A 123 -2.66 2.89 12.44
CA GLY A 123 -3.61 3.71 13.20
C GLY A 123 -4.20 2.95 14.39
N ARG A 124 -5.49 3.12 14.61
CA ARG A 124 -6.24 2.51 15.73
C ARG A 124 -6.90 1.19 15.33
N SER A 125 -7.50 1.16 14.14
CA SER A 125 -8.39 0.07 13.72
C SER A 125 -8.13 -0.44 12.30
N SER A 126 -7.28 0.23 11.54
CA SER A 126 -7.06 -0.11 10.14
C SER A 126 -6.28 -1.40 9.97
N ARG A 127 -6.75 -2.20 9.03
CA ARG A 127 -6.16 -3.48 8.64
C ARG A 127 -6.13 -3.59 7.12
N VAL A 128 -5.08 -4.20 6.61
CA VAL A 128 -4.88 -4.44 5.18
C VAL A 128 -4.51 -5.89 4.97
N HIS A 129 -5.20 -6.52 4.04
CA HIS A 129 -4.84 -7.79 3.45
C HIS A 129 -4.81 -7.59 1.93
N ALA A 130 -3.65 -7.82 1.32
CA ALA A 130 -3.45 -7.59 -0.10
C ALA A 130 -2.38 -8.53 -0.65
N ARG A 131 -2.48 -8.84 -1.93
CA ARG A 131 -1.49 -9.63 -2.65
C ARG A 131 -1.26 -9.04 -4.02
N GLY A 132 -0.13 -9.36 -4.62
CA GLY A 132 0.14 -8.91 -5.96
C GLY A 132 1.42 -9.43 -6.54
N ARG A 133 1.57 -9.17 -7.84
CA ARG A 133 2.76 -9.42 -8.62
C ARG A 133 3.31 -8.11 -9.15
N VAL A 134 4.62 -7.96 -9.09
CA VAL A 134 5.32 -6.79 -9.61
C VAL A 134 6.39 -7.27 -10.58
N THR A 135 6.44 -6.68 -11.77
CA THR A 135 7.43 -7.00 -12.79
C THR A 135 8.10 -5.72 -13.31
N GLY A 136 9.33 -5.84 -13.84
CA GLY A 136 10.02 -4.74 -14.50
C GLY A 136 10.93 -3.88 -13.62
N LEU A 137 11.05 -4.18 -12.30
CA LEU A 137 12.04 -3.50 -11.47
C LEU A 137 13.48 -3.86 -11.93
N PRO A 138 14.45 -2.97 -11.75
CA PRO A 138 14.41 -1.69 -11.02
C PRO A 138 13.97 -0.48 -11.86
N LYS A 139 13.51 -0.68 -13.10
CA LYS A 139 13.05 0.42 -13.96
C LYS A 139 11.63 0.83 -13.58
N ILE A 140 11.50 1.79 -12.66
CA ILE A 140 10.22 2.20 -12.07
C ILE A 140 9.19 2.60 -13.13
N ASP A 141 9.61 3.26 -14.22
CA ASP A 141 8.70 3.70 -15.28
C ASP A 141 8.13 2.54 -16.11
N ASP A 142 8.85 1.42 -16.18
CA ASP A 142 8.47 0.20 -16.88
C ASP A 142 7.84 -0.85 -15.93
N THR A 143 7.78 -0.53 -14.63
CA THR A 143 7.25 -1.46 -13.63
C THR A 143 5.75 -1.66 -13.83
N HIS A 144 5.37 -2.90 -14.04
CA HIS A 144 3.98 -3.34 -14.08
C HIS A 144 3.61 -4.00 -12.76
N PHE A 145 2.43 -3.70 -12.26
CA PHE A 145 1.88 -4.30 -11.04
C PHE A 145 0.47 -4.84 -11.30
N SER A 146 0.17 -5.95 -10.66
CA SER A 146 -1.16 -6.53 -10.55
C SER A 146 -1.42 -6.75 -9.05
N LEU A 147 -2.27 -5.92 -8.45
CA LEU A 147 -2.52 -5.88 -7.01
C LEU A 147 -3.98 -6.22 -6.73
N THR A 148 -4.22 -7.07 -5.76
CA THR A 148 -5.55 -7.41 -5.24
C THR A 148 -5.60 -7.02 -3.76
N PHE A 149 -6.60 -6.24 -3.40
CA PHE A 149 -6.93 -5.90 -2.03
C PHE A 149 -8.08 -6.81 -1.59
N ASP A 150 -7.76 -7.85 -0.84
CA ASP A 150 -8.74 -8.87 -0.42
C ASP A 150 -9.64 -8.36 0.70
N ASP A 151 -9.09 -7.57 1.63
CA ASP A 151 -9.82 -6.91 2.71
C ASP A 151 -9.01 -5.73 3.25
N VAL A 152 -9.55 -4.54 3.10
CA VAL A 152 -9.03 -3.33 3.73
C VAL A 152 -10.14 -2.75 4.59
N THR A 153 -9.92 -2.72 5.89
CA THR A 153 -10.83 -2.08 6.84
C THR A 153 -10.12 -0.86 7.42
N THR A 154 -10.79 0.28 7.44
CA THR A 154 -10.22 1.54 7.95
C THR A 154 -11.29 2.45 8.52
N GLU A 155 -10.88 3.40 9.33
CA GLU A 155 -11.70 4.50 9.82
C GLU A 155 -11.12 5.83 9.35
N ALA A 156 -11.95 6.86 9.35
CA ALA A 156 -11.57 8.18 8.90
C ALA A 156 -10.35 8.76 9.61
N ALA A 157 -10.28 8.59 10.92
CA ALA A 157 -9.16 9.08 11.72
C ALA A 157 -7.82 8.51 11.27
N ASP A 158 -7.80 7.22 10.89
CA ASP A 158 -6.61 6.53 10.41
C ASP A 158 -6.24 6.95 8.98
N LEU A 159 -7.25 7.10 8.10
CA LEU A 159 -7.06 7.65 6.75
C LEU A 159 -6.55 9.09 6.79
N GLY A 160 -7.06 9.91 7.71
CA GLY A 160 -6.63 11.29 7.92
C GLY A 160 -5.14 11.38 8.25
N GLN A 161 -4.62 10.44 9.02
CA GLN A 161 -3.20 10.37 9.36
C GLN A 161 -2.31 10.09 8.13
N ILE A 162 -2.72 9.19 7.24
CA ILE A 162 -1.99 8.90 5.99
C ILE A 162 -2.15 10.06 5.02
N ALA A 163 -3.37 10.52 4.83
CA ALA A 163 -3.71 11.54 3.86
C ALA A 163 -3.07 12.91 4.19
N ALA A 164 -2.83 13.23 5.47
CA ALA A 164 -2.10 14.42 5.87
C ALA A 164 -0.66 14.47 5.31
N ASN A 165 -0.10 13.32 4.96
CA ASN A 165 1.24 13.20 4.37
C ASN A 165 1.25 13.22 2.83
N VAL A 166 0.11 12.88 2.19
CA VAL A 166 0.04 12.66 0.74
C VAL A 166 -0.77 13.74 0.02
N ALA A 167 -1.77 14.34 0.66
CA ALA A 167 -2.72 15.24 0.01
C ALA A 167 -2.68 16.68 0.56
N ARG A 168 -3.34 17.59 -0.19
CA ARG A 168 -3.51 18.98 0.25
C ARG A 168 -4.39 19.02 1.52
N LYS A 169 -3.85 19.58 2.60
CA LYS A 169 -4.49 19.67 3.92
C LYS A 169 -5.92 20.23 3.89
N GLU A 170 -6.21 21.16 2.98
CA GLU A 170 -7.53 21.80 2.85
C GLU A 170 -8.62 20.86 2.33
N LEU A 171 -8.28 19.99 1.36
CA LEU A 171 -9.22 19.01 0.82
C LEU A 171 -9.56 17.95 1.88
N LEU A 172 -8.55 17.51 2.61
CA LEU A 172 -8.70 16.53 3.68
C LEU A 172 -9.53 17.03 4.84
N ALA A 173 -9.35 18.29 5.26
CA ALA A 173 -10.14 18.87 6.34
C ALA A 173 -11.64 18.92 6.00
N LYS A 174 -11.99 19.16 4.73
CA LYS A 174 -13.39 19.14 4.27
C LYS A 174 -13.96 17.73 4.17
N MET A 175 -13.13 16.75 3.83
CA MET A 175 -13.57 15.36 3.69
C MET A 175 -13.57 14.60 5.02
N SER A 176 -12.71 14.95 5.98
CA SER A 176 -12.56 14.21 7.23
C SER A 176 -13.87 14.08 8.01
N ALA A 177 -14.63 15.19 8.14
CA ALA A 177 -15.90 15.16 8.84
C ALA A 177 -16.95 14.25 8.18
N MET A 178 -16.97 14.19 6.84
CA MET A 178 -17.87 13.28 6.11
C MET A 178 -17.44 11.82 6.26
N ILE A 179 -16.13 11.57 6.19
CA ILE A 179 -15.59 10.24 6.35
C ILE A 179 -15.78 9.76 7.80
N ASP A 180 -15.63 10.61 8.81
CA ASP A 180 -15.88 10.28 10.22
C ASP A 180 -17.33 9.81 10.43
N ARG A 181 -18.29 10.44 9.77
CA ARG A 181 -19.71 10.06 9.82
C ARG A 181 -20.02 8.78 9.04
N ALA A 182 -19.22 8.48 8.03
CA ALA A 182 -19.37 7.23 7.28
C ALA A 182 -19.06 5.98 8.13
N GLY A 183 -18.32 6.14 9.23
CA GLY A 183 -17.94 5.08 10.13
C GLY A 183 -16.79 4.20 9.57
N ALA A 184 -16.79 2.94 9.95
CA ALA A 184 -15.78 2.00 9.45
C ALA A 184 -16.02 1.70 7.96
N LEU A 185 -14.98 1.87 7.16
CA LEU A 185 -14.96 1.62 5.72
C LEU A 185 -14.32 0.27 5.45
N ARG A 186 -14.94 -0.52 4.61
CA ARG A 186 -14.38 -1.76 4.09
C ARG A 186 -14.22 -1.64 2.59
N LEU A 187 -13.01 -1.90 2.10
CA LEU A 187 -12.64 -1.83 0.70
C LEU A 187 -12.11 -3.19 0.23
N THR A 188 -12.55 -3.61 -0.94
CA THR A 188 -11.96 -4.69 -1.73
C THR A 188 -11.72 -4.19 -3.13
N GLY A 189 -10.78 -4.80 -3.87
CA GLY A 189 -10.59 -4.38 -5.25
C GLY A 189 -9.28 -4.83 -5.86
N GLU A 190 -9.06 -4.37 -7.07
CA GLU A 190 -7.88 -4.72 -7.86
C GLU A 190 -7.36 -3.50 -8.63
N VAL A 191 -6.06 -3.47 -8.83
CA VAL A 191 -5.38 -2.46 -9.66
C VAL A 191 -4.35 -3.19 -10.51
N GLU A 192 -4.37 -2.95 -11.82
CA GLU A 192 -3.44 -3.55 -12.76
C GLU A 192 -2.88 -2.51 -13.72
N GLY A 193 -1.59 -2.55 -13.99
CA GLY A 193 -0.93 -1.66 -14.94
C GLY A 193 0.41 -1.14 -14.47
N THR A 194 0.74 0.08 -14.88
CA THR A 194 1.95 0.80 -14.49
C THR A 194 1.60 2.09 -13.76
N LEU A 195 2.60 2.78 -13.17
CA LEU A 195 2.37 4.11 -12.58
C LEU A 195 1.87 5.17 -13.59
N ALA A 196 2.10 4.92 -14.87
CA ALA A 196 1.70 5.82 -15.95
C ALA A 196 0.32 5.48 -16.54
N SER A 197 -0.09 4.22 -16.46
CA SER A 197 -1.34 3.71 -17.04
C SER A 197 -1.81 2.51 -16.22
N PHE A 198 -3.01 2.58 -15.68
CA PHE A 198 -3.59 1.48 -14.90
C PHE A 198 -5.10 1.44 -15.03
N ASP A 199 -5.64 0.25 -14.81
CA ASP A 199 -7.04 -0.01 -14.60
C ASP A 199 -7.26 -0.42 -13.15
N SER A 200 -8.38 -0.01 -12.58
CA SER A 200 -8.72 -0.37 -11.21
C SER A 200 -10.23 -0.57 -11.03
N LYS A 201 -10.57 -1.49 -10.12
CA LYS A 201 -11.94 -1.75 -9.68
C LYS A 201 -11.95 -1.85 -8.17
N PHE A 202 -12.84 -1.11 -7.54
CA PHE A 202 -12.99 -1.11 -6.09
C PHE A 202 -14.45 -1.20 -5.70
N ALA A 203 -14.72 -2.00 -4.67
CA ALA A 203 -15.98 -2.04 -3.96
C ALA A 203 -15.76 -1.53 -2.53
N LEU A 204 -16.51 -0.51 -2.16
CA LEU A 204 -16.51 0.12 -0.85
C LEU A 204 -17.83 -0.17 -0.15
N SER A 205 -17.78 -0.58 1.10
CA SER A 205 -18.96 -0.66 1.98
C SER A 205 -18.71 0.10 3.27
N ALA A 206 -19.76 0.78 3.71
CA ALA A 206 -19.79 1.55 4.95
C ALA A 206 -21.17 1.40 5.62
N PRO A 207 -21.30 1.70 6.92
CA PRO A 207 -22.62 1.75 7.56
C PRO A 207 -23.63 2.63 6.83
N VAL A 208 -23.18 3.69 6.18
CA VAL A 208 -24.01 4.66 5.47
C VAL A 208 -24.37 4.27 4.02
N GLY A 209 -23.86 3.17 3.50
CA GLY A 209 -24.15 2.71 2.14
C GLY A 209 -22.96 2.01 1.48
N SER A 210 -23.08 1.72 0.18
CA SER A 210 -22.01 1.09 -0.60
C SER A 210 -21.74 1.86 -1.89
N ALA A 211 -20.52 1.68 -2.41
CA ALA A 211 -20.11 2.25 -3.68
C ALA A 211 -19.20 1.28 -4.43
N GLU A 212 -19.33 1.24 -5.75
CA GLU A 212 -18.42 0.57 -6.66
C GLU A 212 -17.78 1.63 -7.56
N ALA A 213 -16.48 1.50 -7.79
CA ALA A 213 -15.74 2.43 -8.62
C ALA A 213 -14.83 1.67 -9.58
N GLU A 214 -14.89 2.03 -10.85
CA GLU A 214 -13.94 1.63 -11.87
C GLU A 214 -13.19 2.86 -12.34
N LEU A 215 -11.87 2.80 -12.43
CA LEU A 215 -11.05 3.90 -12.89
C LEU A 215 -9.96 3.37 -13.83
N ALA A 216 -9.87 3.96 -15.01
CA ALA A 216 -8.82 3.72 -15.98
C ALA A 216 -8.03 5.01 -16.21
N MET A 217 -6.71 4.95 -16.06
CA MET A 217 -5.80 6.03 -16.38
C MET A 217 -4.90 5.62 -17.55
N GLN A 218 -4.80 6.46 -18.55
CA GLN A 218 -3.97 6.23 -19.73
C GLN A 218 -2.63 6.98 -19.64
N PRO A 219 -1.60 6.57 -20.40
CA PRO A 219 -0.33 7.28 -20.45
C PRO A 219 -0.53 8.76 -20.81
N ALA A 220 0.39 9.60 -20.33
CA ALA A 220 0.34 11.02 -20.62
C ALA A 220 0.50 11.31 -22.13
N ASP A 221 -0.31 12.22 -22.62
CA ASP A 221 -0.20 12.77 -23.99
C ASP A 221 1.02 13.69 -24.14
N ARG A 222 1.19 14.26 -25.34
CA ARG A 222 2.26 15.24 -25.65
C ARG A 222 2.22 16.49 -24.77
N ARG A 223 1.06 16.82 -24.19
CA ARG A 223 0.85 17.96 -23.28
C ARG A 223 1.14 17.58 -21.81
N ARG A 224 1.54 16.34 -21.56
CA ARG A 224 1.73 15.76 -20.22
C ARG A 224 0.42 15.70 -19.42
N LEU A 225 -0.70 15.54 -20.10
CA LEU A 225 -2.00 15.28 -19.52
C LEU A 225 -2.33 13.80 -19.68
N ARG A 226 -2.85 13.19 -18.62
CA ARG A 226 -3.23 11.77 -18.59
C ARG A 226 -4.74 11.67 -18.73
N PRO A 227 -5.25 11.03 -19.79
CA PRO A 227 -6.68 10.73 -19.88
C PRO A 227 -7.11 9.81 -18.74
N VAL A 228 -8.25 10.14 -18.15
CA VAL A 228 -8.86 9.36 -17.07
C VAL A 228 -10.31 9.10 -17.46
N LYS A 229 -10.73 7.84 -17.35
CA LYS A 229 -12.12 7.41 -17.48
C LYS A 229 -12.51 6.61 -16.25
N GLY A 230 -13.76 6.75 -15.84
CA GLY A 230 -14.24 5.99 -14.69
C GLY A 230 -15.74 5.89 -14.66
N ARG A 231 -16.23 5.00 -13.79
CA ARG A 231 -17.62 4.83 -13.43
C ARG A 231 -17.69 4.67 -11.93
N ILE A 232 -18.67 5.32 -11.33
CA ILE A 232 -18.97 5.18 -9.90
C ILE A 232 -20.44 4.86 -9.79
N ALA A 233 -20.77 3.78 -9.10
CA ALA A 233 -22.12 3.43 -8.72
C ALA A 233 -22.25 3.49 -7.19
N VAL A 234 -23.23 4.22 -6.70
CA VAL A 234 -23.50 4.39 -5.27
C VAL A 234 -24.89 3.82 -4.98
N THR A 235 -25.00 2.99 -3.94
CA THR A 235 -26.23 2.31 -3.58
C THR A 235 -26.60 2.57 -2.13
N GLY A 236 -27.83 3.04 -1.92
CA GLY A 236 -28.42 3.21 -0.61
C GLY A 236 -27.64 4.15 0.33
N PHE A 237 -27.00 5.18 -0.22
CA PHE A 237 -26.10 6.04 0.52
C PHE A 237 -26.90 7.06 1.34
N ARG A 238 -26.85 6.98 2.66
CA ARG A 238 -27.60 7.82 3.60
C ARG A 238 -26.99 9.22 3.70
N VAL A 239 -27.31 10.04 2.71
CA VAL A 239 -26.73 11.40 2.55
C VAL A 239 -27.10 12.29 3.73
N GLY A 240 -28.31 12.12 4.28
CA GLY A 240 -28.76 12.89 5.44
C GLY A 240 -27.88 12.71 6.67
N GLU A 241 -27.41 11.50 6.94
CA GLU A 241 -26.48 11.23 8.03
C GLU A 241 -25.12 11.86 7.79
N LEU A 242 -24.61 11.81 6.54
CA LEU A 242 -23.32 12.39 6.19
C LEU A 242 -23.29 13.91 6.26
N LEU A 243 -24.38 14.56 5.82
CA LEU A 243 -24.48 16.01 5.73
C LEU A 243 -25.15 16.64 6.97
N GLU A 244 -25.54 15.83 7.97
CA GLU A 244 -26.32 16.28 9.14
C GLU A 244 -27.62 17.01 8.75
N GLN A 245 -28.24 16.50 7.67
CA GLN A 245 -29.50 17.06 7.16
C GLN A 245 -30.62 16.02 7.29
N PRO A 246 -31.44 16.08 8.36
CA PRO A 246 -32.44 15.04 8.64
C PRO A 246 -33.56 14.96 7.58
N ASN A 247 -33.68 15.96 6.74
CA ASN A 247 -34.63 15.97 5.63
C ASN A 247 -34.14 15.28 4.36
N LEU A 248 -32.89 14.78 4.34
CA LEU A 248 -32.35 14.01 3.24
C LEU A 248 -32.29 12.55 3.66
N GLY A 249 -32.88 11.67 2.88
CA GLY A 249 -32.82 10.23 3.07
C GLY A 249 -31.65 9.57 2.36
N SER A 250 -31.91 8.49 1.66
CA SER A 250 -30.89 7.73 0.92
C SER A 250 -30.86 8.09 -0.56
N VAL A 251 -29.67 7.95 -1.15
CA VAL A 251 -29.45 8.19 -2.58
C VAL A 251 -28.79 6.94 -3.19
N SER A 252 -29.29 6.55 -4.35
CA SER A 252 -28.64 5.62 -5.26
C SER A 252 -28.41 6.31 -6.60
N CYS A 253 -27.18 6.32 -7.07
CA CYS A 253 -26.83 6.99 -8.31
C CYS A 253 -25.68 6.30 -9.01
N GLU A 254 -25.57 6.58 -10.30
CA GLU A 254 -24.47 6.13 -11.15
C GLU A 254 -23.91 7.32 -11.91
N ALA A 255 -22.59 7.44 -11.96
CA ALA A 255 -21.91 8.50 -12.66
C ALA A 255 -20.72 8.00 -13.46
N GLY A 256 -20.60 8.45 -14.70
CA GLY A 256 -19.43 8.28 -15.54
C GLY A 256 -18.51 9.50 -15.43
N LEU A 257 -17.21 9.24 -15.36
CA LEU A 257 -16.15 10.24 -15.35
C LEU A 257 -15.35 10.14 -16.65
N ASN A 258 -15.14 11.26 -17.31
CA ASN A 258 -14.23 11.34 -18.45
C ASN A 258 -13.46 12.66 -18.40
N GLY A 259 -12.13 12.59 -18.39
CA GLY A 259 -11.35 13.79 -18.23
C GLY A 259 -9.85 13.59 -18.43
N VAL A 260 -9.10 14.59 -18.05
CA VAL A 260 -7.64 14.60 -18.08
C VAL A 260 -7.08 15.16 -16.79
N VAL A 261 -5.96 14.59 -16.33
CA VAL A 261 -5.25 15.00 -15.11
C VAL A 261 -3.77 15.26 -15.43
N GLY A 262 -3.22 16.35 -14.95
CA GLY A 262 -1.79 16.64 -15.04
C GLY A 262 -1.47 18.11 -14.80
N LYS A 263 -0.20 18.40 -14.46
CA LYS A 263 0.30 19.78 -14.22
C LYS A 263 -0.55 20.61 -13.25
N GLY A 264 -1.16 19.96 -12.24
CA GLY A 264 -2.05 20.65 -11.30
C GLY A 264 -3.45 20.93 -11.86
N LEU A 265 -3.76 20.52 -13.09
CA LEU A 265 -5.06 20.61 -13.73
C LEU A 265 -5.81 19.28 -13.52
N ILE A 266 -7.08 19.38 -13.17
CA ILE A 266 -8.08 18.33 -13.28
C ILE A 266 -9.21 18.94 -14.11
N ASP A 267 -9.38 18.44 -15.33
CA ASP A 267 -10.49 18.80 -16.20
C ASP A 267 -11.26 17.52 -16.48
N ALA A 268 -12.45 17.42 -15.90
CA ALA A 268 -13.25 16.21 -15.96
C ALA A 268 -14.72 16.56 -16.13
N ARG A 269 -15.37 15.83 -17.03
CA ARG A 269 -16.81 15.82 -17.21
C ARG A 269 -17.37 14.62 -16.44
N VAL A 270 -18.42 14.88 -15.68
CA VAL A 270 -19.19 13.87 -14.96
C VAL A 270 -20.60 13.88 -15.57
N ASP A 271 -21.02 12.73 -16.06
CA ASP A 271 -22.38 12.48 -16.54
C ASP A 271 -22.98 11.37 -15.67
N GLY A 272 -24.16 11.60 -15.10
CA GLY A 272 -24.74 10.63 -14.18
C GLY A 272 -26.26 10.66 -14.13
N SER A 273 -26.82 9.62 -13.52
CA SER A 273 -28.23 9.46 -13.25
C SER A 273 -28.47 9.10 -11.79
N VAL A 274 -29.55 9.61 -11.23
CA VAL A 274 -30.03 9.24 -9.89
C VAL A 274 -31.16 8.24 -10.10
N SER A 275 -31.01 7.03 -9.52
CA SER A 275 -31.99 5.96 -9.64
C SER A 275 -32.99 5.96 -8.48
N GLN A 276 -32.56 6.44 -7.31
CA GLN A 276 -33.40 6.52 -6.12
C GLN A 276 -32.99 7.74 -5.29
N LEU A 277 -33.98 8.49 -4.83
CA LEU A 277 -33.81 9.60 -3.91
C LEU A 277 -34.95 9.54 -2.90
N GLU A 278 -34.62 9.45 -1.62
CA GLU A 278 -35.56 9.47 -0.51
C GLU A 278 -35.37 10.77 0.27
N PHE A 279 -36.49 11.29 0.82
CA PHE A 279 -36.52 12.50 1.61
C PHE A 279 -37.09 12.23 3.01
#